data_0895f3c503c32b84e89594810551141e
#
_entry.id   0895f3c503c32b84e89594810551141e
#
_cell.length_a   1.000
_cell.length_b   1.000
_cell.length_c   1.000
_cell.angle_alpha   90.00
_cell.angle_beta   90.00
_cell.angle_gamma   90.00
#
_symmetry.space_group_name_H-M   'P 1'
#
loop_
_entity.id
_entity.type
_entity.pdbx_description
1 polymer ?
#
loop_
_entity_poly.entity_id
_entity_poly.type
_entity_poly.pdbx_seq_one_letter_code
_entity_poly.pdbx_strand_id
1 'polypeptide(L)'
;MRNVFFVALLYVLSLSGQVRAENIVFSDSDLRNEAENLLVEWVDTLLTYQCAELNPALDGGILCPACARIHGRIGDAVLPLMYLADKTGNDKYLIAAKRLMAWMENVHRPDGSWMNDVHVSDWSGTTVFAAIALYEALHYHGHLLDDSTRNHWKQQLLEAGEFMMKNPQMYSRRMQGKMKRLNNVNYSASVTYALQALGGMFNRPDFQEEARIVASDLKNFFTENDCFLYGEGPKIWSPTKNGCLPVDLGYNIEESLPNLAYYALMADNQELLAIVERSMNTHLEFMLPDGAWDNSWGTRSFKWTYWGGRTSDGFMGGYYALADRHPEYLEAIRRNVRLLRKSTVDGLLHAGRDYRASGIPACIHHTFGHAKALTAFLELPSVKATPNKTLPRDAEYGVKFFRDIRTWLVAEGPWRATFTGYDAEYKVKGTHPMGGAVSLLWHAQAGPVFAATMNQYTLIEAPNMQSNSRKYLMSGTPRVEMVQYGTIYSNLDDLDTDITYTKEKDTHNFHVNTHLVDIDQQTPIQGSIPVSMD
;
A
#
# COMPACT_ATOMS: atom_id res chain seq x y z
N MET A 1 -30.10 5.87 -63.75
CA MET A 1 -29.60 5.04 -62.64
C MET A 1 -29.83 5.77 -61.34
N ARG A 2 -30.84 5.32 -60.60
CA ARG A 2 -31.35 5.99 -59.40
C ARG A 2 -30.65 5.36 -58.19
N ASN A 3 -29.95 6.18 -57.39
CA ASN A 3 -29.44 5.80 -56.09
C ASN A 3 -30.56 5.88 -55.07
N VAL A 4 -30.90 4.74 -54.45
CA VAL A 4 -31.83 4.66 -53.32
C VAL A 4 -31.01 4.66 -52.04
N PHE A 5 -31.12 5.74 -51.24
CA PHE A 5 -30.62 5.78 -49.88
C PHE A 5 -31.67 5.19 -48.94
N PHE A 6 -31.30 4.08 -48.25
CA PHE A 6 -32.08 3.57 -47.13
C PHE A 6 -31.63 4.30 -45.84
N VAL A 7 -32.52 5.10 -45.30
CA VAL A 7 -32.38 5.64 -43.94
C VAL A 7 -33.09 4.68 -43.00
N ALA A 8 -32.35 3.94 -42.19
CA ALA A 8 -32.90 3.13 -41.13
C ALA A 8 -33.10 4.01 -39.88
N LEU A 9 -34.35 4.33 -39.58
CA LEU A 9 -34.75 5.04 -38.38
C LEU A 9 -34.81 4.04 -37.22
N LEU A 10 -33.78 4.02 -36.35
CA LEU A 10 -33.81 3.26 -35.12
C LEU A 10 -34.62 4.05 -34.06
N TYR A 11 -35.85 3.60 -33.81
CA TYR A 11 -36.62 3.98 -32.64
C TYR A 11 -36.03 3.31 -31.42
N VAL A 12 -35.25 4.04 -30.61
CA VAL A 12 -34.88 3.61 -29.26
C VAL A 12 -36.06 3.96 -28.36
N LEU A 13 -36.84 2.96 -28.00
CA LEU A 13 -37.82 3.06 -26.92
C LEU A 13 -37.02 3.22 -25.62
N SER A 14 -37.02 4.46 -25.10
CA SER A 14 -36.55 4.72 -23.73
C SER A 14 -37.60 4.16 -22.76
N LEU A 15 -37.45 2.94 -22.38
CA LEU A 15 -38.04 2.39 -21.16
C LEU A 15 -37.27 3.01 -19.98
N SER A 16 -37.76 4.12 -19.48
CA SER A 16 -37.39 4.64 -18.17
C SER A 16 -38.01 3.76 -17.08
N GLY A 17 -37.48 2.56 -16.98
CA GLY A 17 -37.59 1.78 -15.79
C GLY A 17 -36.68 2.42 -14.75
N GLN A 18 -37.22 3.25 -13.88
CA GLN A 18 -36.59 3.52 -12.60
C GLN A 18 -36.48 2.18 -11.89
N VAL A 19 -35.35 1.50 -12.05
CA VAL A 19 -34.92 0.52 -11.09
C VAL A 19 -34.71 1.32 -9.80
N ARG A 20 -35.71 1.31 -8.91
CA ARG A 20 -35.50 1.63 -7.51
C ARG A 20 -34.36 0.72 -7.09
N ALA A 21 -33.14 1.28 -6.98
CA ALA A 21 -32.09 0.63 -6.23
C ALA A 21 -32.69 0.44 -4.84
N GLU A 22 -33.13 -0.78 -4.54
CA GLU A 22 -33.34 -1.18 -3.16
C GLU A 22 -32.05 -0.78 -2.45
N ASN A 23 -32.18 0.05 -1.43
CA ASN A 23 -31.08 0.36 -0.52
C ASN A 23 -30.72 -0.94 0.19
N ILE A 24 -29.94 -1.80 -0.46
CA ILE A 24 -29.33 -2.96 0.17
C ILE A 24 -28.39 -2.36 1.18
N VAL A 25 -28.82 -2.39 2.46
CA VAL A 25 -27.97 -2.02 3.58
C VAL A 25 -26.90 -3.08 3.67
N PHE A 26 -25.72 -2.75 3.18
CA PHE A 26 -24.55 -3.61 3.28
C PHE A 26 -24.14 -3.68 4.75
N SER A 27 -24.07 -4.89 5.30
CA SER A 27 -23.72 -5.11 6.69
C SER A 27 -22.23 -5.43 6.86
N ASP A 28 -21.74 -5.23 8.08
CA ASP A 28 -20.40 -5.68 8.47
C ASP A 28 -20.23 -7.19 8.26
N SER A 29 -21.26 -7.99 8.54
CA SER A 29 -21.22 -9.44 8.31
C SER A 29 -21.05 -9.81 6.83
N ASP A 30 -21.62 -9.04 5.90
CA ASP A 30 -21.45 -9.30 4.47
C ASP A 30 -20.01 -9.02 4.05
N LEU A 31 -19.40 -7.92 4.54
CA LEU A 31 -18.00 -7.62 4.30
C LEU A 31 -17.07 -8.70 4.82
N ARG A 32 -17.29 -9.12 6.08
CA ARG A 32 -16.48 -10.17 6.71
C ARG A 32 -16.58 -11.49 5.94
N ASN A 33 -17.78 -11.85 5.49
CA ASN A 33 -17.98 -13.05 4.66
C ASN A 33 -17.27 -12.94 3.30
N GLU A 34 -17.37 -11.78 2.61
CA GLU A 34 -16.63 -11.56 1.34
C GLU A 34 -15.11 -11.69 1.56
N ALA A 35 -14.58 -11.12 2.61
CA ALA A 35 -13.16 -11.16 2.95
C ALA A 35 -12.70 -12.58 3.36
N GLU A 36 -13.49 -13.29 4.17
CA GLU A 36 -13.19 -14.65 4.62
C GLU A 36 -13.17 -15.64 3.44
N ASN A 37 -14.14 -15.53 2.52
CA ASN A 37 -14.14 -16.34 1.31
C ASN A 37 -12.91 -16.10 0.42
N LEU A 38 -12.48 -14.84 0.31
CA LEU A 38 -11.27 -14.49 -0.42
C LEU A 38 -10.01 -15.00 0.28
N LEU A 39 -9.97 -14.89 1.60
CA LEU A 39 -8.89 -15.40 2.43
C LEU A 39 -8.71 -16.92 2.28
N VAL A 40 -9.81 -17.69 2.35
CA VAL A 40 -9.78 -19.14 2.17
C VAL A 40 -9.21 -19.50 0.80
N GLU A 41 -9.68 -18.86 -0.27
CA GLU A 41 -9.19 -19.12 -1.63
C GLU A 41 -7.68 -18.84 -1.74
N TRP A 42 -7.23 -17.71 -1.22
CA TRP A 42 -5.82 -17.35 -1.27
C TRP A 42 -4.93 -18.30 -0.48
N VAL A 43 -5.34 -18.64 0.75
CA VAL A 43 -4.54 -19.51 1.60
C VAL A 43 -4.52 -20.93 1.05
N ASP A 44 -5.64 -21.46 0.57
CA ASP A 44 -5.68 -22.77 -0.06
C ASP A 44 -4.78 -22.85 -1.30
N THR A 45 -4.75 -21.78 -2.09
CA THR A 45 -3.85 -21.71 -3.25
C THR A 45 -2.39 -21.60 -2.82
N LEU A 46 -2.06 -20.76 -1.81
CA LEU A 46 -0.70 -20.68 -1.28
C LEU A 46 -0.19 -22.04 -0.79
N LEU A 47 -1.05 -22.86 -0.18
CA LEU A 47 -0.68 -24.19 0.28
C LEU A 47 -0.30 -25.14 -0.84
N THR A 48 -0.80 -24.94 -2.07
CA THR A 48 -0.37 -25.75 -3.24
C THR A 48 1.09 -25.49 -3.62
N TYR A 49 1.66 -24.36 -3.18
CA TYR A 49 3.06 -23.99 -3.38
C TYR A 49 3.94 -24.26 -2.15
N GLN A 50 3.37 -24.80 -1.07
CA GLN A 50 4.17 -25.17 0.10
C GLN A 50 4.99 -26.41 -0.19
N CYS A 51 6.31 -26.28 -0.12
CA CYS A 51 7.24 -27.36 -0.42
C CYS A 51 7.11 -28.49 0.60
N ALA A 52 7.10 -29.72 0.08
CA ALA A 52 7.19 -30.95 0.85
C ALA A 52 8.43 -31.73 0.37
N GLU A 53 9.60 -31.25 0.76
CA GLU A 53 10.88 -31.72 0.26
C GLU A 53 11.70 -32.37 1.37
N LEU A 54 12.58 -33.30 1.01
CA LEU A 54 13.58 -33.85 1.92
C LEU A 54 14.71 -32.85 2.25
N ASN A 55 14.81 -31.78 1.46
CA ASN A 55 15.79 -30.72 1.67
C ASN A 55 15.23 -29.69 2.68
N PRO A 56 15.83 -29.57 3.89
CA PRO A 56 15.38 -28.62 4.92
C PRO A 56 15.39 -27.15 4.47
N ALA A 57 16.20 -26.80 3.47
CA ALA A 57 16.24 -25.45 2.92
C ALA A 57 14.95 -25.07 2.17
N LEU A 58 14.13 -26.05 1.77
CA LEU A 58 12.87 -25.84 1.05
C LEU A 58 11.66 -26.29 1.85
N ASP A 59 11.79 -27.33 2.67
CA ASP A 59 10.66 -27.96 3.36
C ASP A 59 9.89 -26.97 4.24
N GLY A 60 8.57 -26.90 4.03
CA GLY A 60 7.66 -26.00 4.73
C GLY A 60 7.60 -24.58 4.17
N GLY A 61 8.59 -24.16 3.36
CA GLY A 61 8.55 -22.86 2.68
C GLY A 61 7.52 -22.84 1.56
N ILE A 62 7.03 -21.66 1.19
CA ILE A 62 6.09 -21.47 0.07
C ILE A 62 6.85 -20.88 -1.11
N LEU A 63 6.97 -21.66 -2.17
CA LEU A 63 7.74 -21.30 -3.36
C LEU A 63 6.93 -20.38 -4.26
N CYS A 64 7.47 -19.21 -4.57
CA CYS A 64 6.82 -18.25 -5.46
C CYS A 64 6.87 -18.72 -6.93
N PRO A 65 5.72 -18.87 -7.61
CA PRO A 65 5.72 -19.28 -9.01
C PRO A 65 6.27 -18.22 -9.97
N ALA A 66 6.22 -16.93 -9.59
CA ALA A 66 6.69 -15.84 -10.43
C ALA A 66 8.21 -15.67 -10.41
N CYS A 67 8.86 -15.88 -9.27
CA CYS A 67 10.29 -15.62 -9.09
C CYS A 67 11.12 -16.85 -8.70
N ALA A 68 10.49 -18.03 -8.61
CA ALA A 68 11.13 -19.31 -8.29
C ALA A 68 11.99 -19.25 -7.01
N ARG A 69 11.52 -18.54 -5.97
CA ARG A 69 12.19 -18.42 -4.67
C ARG A 69 11.19 -18.42 -3.53
N ILE A 70 11.67 -18.70 -2.33
CA ILE A 70 10.92 -18.52 -1.09
C ILE A 70 11.32 -17.16 -0.51
N HIS A 71 10.34 -16.29 -0.29
CA HIS A 71 10.57 -14.96 0.30
C HIS A 71 10.78 -15.05 1.80
N GLY A 72 11.73 -14.28 2.35
CA GLY A 72 11.94 -14.24 3.80
C GLY A 72 10.74 -13.69 4.58
N ARG A 73 9.92 -12.83 3.97
CA ARG A 73 8.67 -12.35 4.56
C ARG A 73 7.51 -13.35 4.51
N ILE A 74 7.70 -14.55 3.99
CA ILE A 74 6.62 -15.56 3.93
C ILE A 74 6.09 -15.95 5.32
N GLY A 75 6.86 -15.67 6.39
CA GLY A 75 6.40 -15.80 7.76
C GLY A 75 5.14 -15.00 8.09
N ASP A 76 4.84 -13.95 7.33
CA ASP A 76 3.59 -13.18 7.46
C ASP A 76 2.35 -14.08 7.27
N ALA A 77 2.48 -15.19 6.51
CA ALA A 77 1.40 -16.14 6.29
C ALA A 77 1.06 -17.01 7.53
N VAL A 78 1.84 -16.94 8.61
CA VAL A 78 1.52 -17.68 9.85
C VAL A 78 0.18 -17.25 10.43
N LEU A 79 -0.15 -15.94 10.40
CA LEU A 79 -1.40 -15.43 10.94
C LEU A 79 -2.62 -15.96 10.18
N PRO A 80 -2.76 -15.83 8.85
CA PRO A 80 -3.90 -16.38 8.14
C PRO A 80 -4.02 -17.90 8.23
N LEU A 81 -2.92 -18.63 8.31
CA LEU A 81 -2.93 -20.07 8.53
C LEU A 81 -3.49 -20.45 9.91
N MET A 82 -3.05 -19.78 10.96
CA MET A 82 -3.54 -20.00 12.32
C MET A 82 -5.02 -19.62 12.47
N TYR A 83 -5.42 -18.49 11.86
CA TYR A 83 -6.83 -18.06 11.82
C TYR A 83 -7.73 -19.14 11.19
N LEU A 84 -7.36 -19.63 10.00
CA LEU A 84 -8.16 -20.64 9.31
C LEU A 84 -8.16 -21.98 10.03
N ALA A 85 -7.07 -22.35 10.71
CA ALA A 85 -7.03 -23.54 11.55
C ALA A 85 -8.07 -23.44 12.70
N ASP A 86 -8.12 -22.31 13.37
CA ASP A 86 -9.07 -22.06 14.47
C ASP A 86 -10.52 -21.98 13.95
N LYS A 87 -10.73 -21.19 12.92
CA LYS A 87 -12.05 -20.90 12.36
C LYS A 87 -12.72 -22.14 11.77
N THR A 88 -11.96 -23.00 11.11
CA THR A 88 -12.49 -24.15 10.35
C THR A 88 -12.32 -25.47 11.09
N GLY A 89 -11.45 -25.55 12.08
CA GLY A 89 -11.07 -26.80 12.73
C GLY A 89 -10.33 -27.78 11.79
N ASN A 90 -9.82 -27.30 10.65
CA ASN A 90 -9.11 -28.15 9.69
C ASN A 90 -7.60 -28.14 9.95
N ASP A 91 -7.09 -29.29 10.40
CA ASP A 91 -5.68 -29.47 10.76
C ASP A 91 -4.68 -29.14 9.65
N LYS A 92 -5.12 -29.14 8.37
CA LYS A 92 -4.20 -28.82 7.25
C LYS A 92 -3.54 -27.44 7.44
N TYR A 93 -4.26 -26.45 7.95
CA TYR A 93 -3.76 -25.11 8.14
C TYR A 93 -2.79 -25.04 9.33
N LEU A 94 -3.09 -25.71 10.44
CA LEU A 94 -2.20 -25.78 11.61
C LEU A 94 -0.89 -26.49 11.26
N ILE A 95 -0.98 -27.62 10.55
CA ILE A 95 0.19 -28.36 10.06
C ILE A 95 1.04 -27.45 9.16
N ALA A 96 0.39 -26.73 8.22
CA ALA A 96 1.07 -25.82 7.31
C ALA A 96 1.76 -24.66 8.05
N ALA A 97 1.10 -24.08 9.06
CA ALA A 97 1.67 -23.03 9.91
C ALA A 97 2.93 -23.51 10.65
N LYS A 98 2.86 -24.70 11.27
CA LYS A 98 4.02 -25.30 11.96
C LYS A 98 5.19 -25.56 11.00
N ARG A 99 4.91 -26.09 9.80
CA ARG A 99 5.94 -26.30 8.76
C ARG A 99 6.54 -25.00 8.25
N LEU A 100 5.70 -23.97 8.04
CA LEU A 100 6.19 -22.64 7.65
C LEU A 100 7.11 -22.05 8.69
N MET A 101 6.75 -22.11 9.97
CA MET A 101 7.59 -21.58 11.05
C MET A 101 8.88 -22.41 11.23
N ALA A 102 8.86 -23.71 10.97
CA ALA A 102 10.07 -24.51 10.91
C ALA A 102 10.98 -24.08 9.75
N TRP A 103 10.41 -23.75 8.59
CA TRP A 103 11.19 -23.18 7.48
C TRP A 103 11.78 -21.80 7.82
N MET A 104 11.08 -20.97 8.62
CA MET A 104 11.53 -19.63 9.01
C MET A 104 12.87 -19.65 9.76
N GLU A 105 13.29 -20.80 10.30
CA GLU A 105 14.64 -20.98 10.87
C GLU A 105 15.75 -20.75 9.84
N ASN A 106 15.50 -20.97 8.55
CA ASN A 106 16.48 -20.69 7.48
C ASN A 106 16.78 -19.18 7.32
N VAL A 107 15.90 -18.31 7.77
CA VAL A 107 16.04 -16.84 7.72
C VAL A 107 16.17 -16.23 9.12
N HIS A 108 16.06 -17.02 10.19
CA HIS A 108 16.28 -16.58 11.56
C HIS A 108 17.78 -16.54 11.89
N ARG A 109 18.19 -15.53 12.64
CA ARG A 109 19.58 -15.30 13.02
C ARG A 109 19.76 -15.40 14.54
N PRO A 110 20.98 -15.72 15.00
CA PRO A 110 21.27 -15.80 16.44
C PRO A 110 21.08 -14.48 17.22
N ASP A 111 20.98 -13.34 16.52
CA ASP A 111 20.69 -12.04 17.14
C ASP A 111 19.18 -11.78 17.30
N GLY A 112 18.33 -12.73 16.94
CA GLY A 112 16.87 -12.66 17.02
C GLY A 112 16.20 -12.02 15.80
N SER A 113 16.96 -11.69 14.76
CA SER A 113 16.39 -11.11 13.55
C SER A 113 15.95 -12.14 12.52
N TRP A 114 15.03 -11.75 11.63
CA TRP A 114 14.70 -12.46 10.40
C TRP A 114 15.20 -11.69 9.17
N MET A 115 15.85 -12.40 8.25
CA MET A 115 16.29 -11.84 6.98
C MET A 115 15.12 -11.67 6.01
N ASN A 116 15.21 -10.65 5.17
CA ASN A 116 14.21 -10.42 4.11
C ASN A 116 14.25 -11.47 2.99
N ASP A 117 15.40 -12.11 2.79
CA ASP A 117 15.60 -13.12 1.73
C ASP A 117 16.78 -14.02 2.10
N VAL A 118 16.73 -15.28 1.68
CA VAL A 118 17.79 -16.26 1.98
C VAL A 118 19.07 -15.98 1.19
N HIS A 119 18.97 -15.45 -0.03
CA HIS A 119 20.08 -15.38 -1.00
C HIS A 119 20.41 -14.00 -1.54
N VAL A 120 19.50 -13.05 -1.45
CA VAL A 120 19.60 -11.76 -2.18
C VAL A 120 19.85 -10.59 -1.24
N SER A 121 19.36 -10.64 -0.02
CA SER A 121 19.44 -9.55 0.93
C SER A 121 19.58 -10.04 2.36
N ASP A 122 20.60 -9.54 3.04
CA ASP A 122 20.78 -9.74 4.49
C ASP A 122 20.05 -8.68 5.32
N TRP A 123 19.20 -7.87 4.69
CA TRP A 123 18.39 -6.86 5.36
C TRP A 123 17.46 -7.49 6.39
N SER A 124 17.65 -7.14 7.65
CA SER A 124 16.89 -7.67 8.79
C SER A 124 15.89 -6.68 9.40
N GLY A 125 15.72 -5.50 8.81
CA GLY A 125 14.68 -4.54 9.24
C GLY A 125 13.26 -5.11 9.16
N THR A 126 13.03 -6.08 8.27
CA THR A 126 11.75 -6.80 8.12
C THR A 126 11.36 -7.63 9.34
N THR A 127 12.25 -7.82 10.31
CA THR A 127 11.98 -8.50 11.58
C THR A 127 10.73 -7.95 12.27
N VAL A 128 10.49 -6.64 12.20
CA VAL A 128 9.31 -6.02 12.81
C VAL A 128 8.01 -6.58 12.24
N PHE A 129 7.93 -6.84 10.94
CA PHE A 129 6.71 -7.35 10.29
C PHE A 129 6.47 -8.83 10.62
N ALA A 130 7.52 -9.64 10.60
CA ALA A 130 7.45 -11.03 11.03
C ALA A 130 7.05 -11.12 12.52
N ALA A 131 7.59 -10.23 13.37
CA ALA A 131 7.22 -10.15 14.77
C ALA A 131 5.75 -9.80 14.98
N ILE A 132 5.19 -8.84 14.22
CA ILE A 132 3.77 -8.49 14.28
C ILE A 132 2.90 -9.69 13.89
N ALA A 133 3.20 -10.35 12.77
CA ALA A 133 2.44 -11.51 12.32
C ALA A 133 2.46 -12.66 13.33
N LEU A 134 3.63 -12.96 13.89
CA LEU A 134 3.77 -14.02 14.90
C LEU A 134 3.11 -13.63 16.23
N TYR A 135 3.19 -12.36 16.62
CA TYR A 135 2.48 -11.86 17.81
C TYR A 135 0.98 -12.06 17.67
N GLU A 136 0.38 -11.62 16.57
CA GLU A 136 -1.07 -11.74 16.33
C GLU A 136 -1.48 -13.22 16.26
N ALA A 137 -0.71 -14.06 15.57
CA ALA A 137 -0.96 -15.51 15.53
C ALA A 137 -0.94 -16.16 16.94
N LEU A 138 0.01 -15.81 17.78
CA LEU A 138 0.09 -16.31 19.15
C LEU A 138 -0.97 -15.71 20.08
N HIS A 139 -1.29 -14.44 19.90
CA HIS A 139 -2.27 -13.74 20.72
C HIS A 139 -3.67 -14.30 20.53
N TYR A 140 -4.11 -14.48 19.29
CA TYR A 140 -5.45 -14.94 18.96
C TYR A 140 -5.56 -16.47 18.97
N HIS A 141 -4.58 -17.18 18.43
CA HIS A 141 -4.65 -18.62 18.12
C HIS A 141 -3.60 -19.49 18.82
N GLY A 142 -2.81 -18.92 19.72
CA GLY A 142 -1.75 -19.68 20.41
C GLY A 142 -2.28 -20.89 21.21
N HIS A 143 -3.56 -20.95 21.51
CA HIS A 143 -4.23 -22.05 22.18
C HIS A 143 -4.27 -23.35 21.33
N LEU A 144 -4.14 -23.25 20.00
CA LEU A 144 -4.07 -24.39 19.10
C LEU A 144 -2.74 -25.13 19.15
N LEU A 145 -1.72 -24.51 19.73
CA LEU A 145 -0.37 -25.06 19.78
C LEU A 145 -0.15 -25.86 21.07
N ASP A 146 0.60 -26.95 20.94
CA ASP A 146 1.18 -27.60 22.11
C ASP A 146 2.16 -26.67 22.84
N ASP A 147 2.41 -26.95 24.12
CA ASP A 147 3.23 -26.08 24.97
C ASP A 147 4.66 -25.91 24.46
N SER A 148 5.26 -26.96 23.89
CA SER A 148 6.60 -26.89 23.35
C SER A 148 6.69 -25.94 22.17
N THR A 149 5.81 -26.12 21.18
CA THR A 149 5.74 -25.27 19.99
C THR A 149 5.41 -23.82 20.36
N ARG A 150 4.43 -23.63 21.24
CA ARG A 150 4.02 -22.29 21.69
C ARG A 150 5.16 -21.55 22.40
N ASN A 151 5.90 -22.23 23.27
CA ASN A 151 7.02 -21.64 23.99
C ASN A 151 8.19 -21.33 23.07
N HIS A 152 8.46 -22.18 22.07
CA HIS A 152 9.49 -21.92 21.07
C HIS A 152 9.18 -20.66 20.25
N TRP A 153 7.96 -20.53 19.73
CA TRP A 153 7.54 -19.35 18.98
C TRP A 153 7.56 -18.08 19.84
N LYS A 154 7.15 -18.18 21.12
CA LYS A 154 7.26 -17.07 22.07
C LYS A 154 8.72 -16.65 22.29
N GLN A 155 9.64 -17.61 22.36
CA GLN A 155 11.06 -17.30 22.51
C GLN A 155 11.59 -16.53 21.30
N GLN A 156 11.31 -16.99 20.09
CA GLN A 156 11.69 -16.28 18.85
C GLN A 156 11.12 -14.86 18.82
N LEU A 157 9.87 -14.70 19.24
CA LEU A 157 9.22 -13.41 19.30
C LEU A 157 9.85 -12.46 20.33
N LEU A 158 10.24 -12.98 21.48
CA LEU A 158 10.98 -12.21 22.50
C LEU A 158 12.35 -11.78 21.97
N GLU A 159 13.07 -12.67 21.30
CA GLU A 159 14.36 -12.39 20.67
C GLU A 159 14.24 -11.31 19.58
N ALA A 160 13.16 -11.32 18.79
CA ALA A 160 12.86 -10.26 17.82
C ALA A 160 12.65 -8.92 18.51
N GLY A 161 11.95 -8.87 19.66
CA GLY A 161 11.79 -7.68 20.48
C GLY A 161 13.14 -7.15 20.99
N GLU A 162 14.00 -8.04 21.50
CA GLU A 162 15.36 -7.70 21.92
C GLU A 162 16.22 -7.17 20.76
N PHE A 163 16.09 -7.78 19.58
CA PHE A 163 16.77 -7.28 18.37
C PHE A 163 16.34 -5.85 18.03
N MET A 164 15.03 -5.56 18.06
CA MET A 164 14.51 -4.22 17.80
C MET A 164 15.05 -3.20 18.81
N MET A 165 15.12 -3.55 20.10
CA MET A 165 15.70 -2.69 21.15
C MET A 165 17.19 -2.41 20.95
N LYS A 166 17.96 -3.43 20.53
CA LYS A 166 19.41 -3.32 20.30
C LYS A 166 19.78 -2.60 19.01
N ASN A 167 18.83 -2.50 18.05
CA ASN A 167 19.07 -1.94 16.73
C ASN A 167 18.16 -0.73 16.42
N PRO A 168 18.10 0.30 17.28
CA PRO A 168 17.23 1.46 17.07
C PRO A 168 17.53 2.21 15.77
N GLN A 169 18.74 2.08 15.20
CA GLN A 169 19.12 2.67 13.93
C GLN A 169 18.36 2.12 12.72
N MET A 170 17.76 0.95 12.83
CA MET A 170 16.91 0.37 11.79
C MET A 170 15.49 0.94 11.84
N TYR A 171 15.02 1.28 13.03
CA TYR A 171 13.65 1.67 13.29
C TYR A 171 13.52 3.16 13.64
N SER A 172 14.42 3.67 14.46
CA SER A 172 14.52 5.08 14.77
C SER A 172 15.96 5.43 15.10
N ARG A 173 16.48 6.53 14.55
CA ARG A 173 17.83 7.00 14.94
C ARG A 173 17.73 8.14 15.91
N ARG A 174 18.08 7.85 17.15
CA ARG A 174 18.20 8.85 18.20
C ARG A 174 19.65 9.18 18.50
N MET A 175 19.92 10.44 18.68
CA MET A 175 21.11 10.91 19.36
C MET A 175 20.69 11.98 20.38
N GLN A 176 21.07 11.77 21.65
CA GLN A 176 20.74 12.68 22.75
C GLN A 176 19.22 12.88 22.96
N GLY A 177 18.43 11.79 22.86
CA GLY A 177 16.99 11.83 23.07
C GLY A 177 16.17 12.46 21.95
N LYS A 178 16.79 12.86 20.84
CA LYS A 178 16.09 13.37 19.65
C LYS A 178 16.30 12.47 18.46
N MET A 179 15.24 12.25 17.68
CA MET A 179 15.36 11.50 16.43
C MET A 179 16.14 12.35 15.43
N LYS A 180 17.34 11.88 15.05
CA LYS A 180 18.20 12.57 14.07
C LYS A 180 18.10 12.02 12.66
N ARG A 181 17.63 10.80 12.48
CA ARG A 181 17.42 10.19 11.16
C ARG A 181 16.40 9.07 11.31
N LEU A 182 15.37 9.10 10.48
CA LEU A 182 14.55 7.94 10.20
C LEU A 182 15.28 7.03 9.20
N ASN A 183 15.13 5.77 9.33
CA ASN A 183 15.31 4.90 8.17
C ASN A 183 14.10 5.09 7.29
N ASN A 184 13.21 4.53 6.92
CA ASN A 184 11.94 4.98 6.36
C ASN A 184 10.90 5.00 7.50
N VAL A 185 9.95 5.92 7.46
CA VAL A 185 8.97 6.14 8.53
C VAL A 185 8.12 4.90 8.82
N ASN A 186 7.86 4.07 7.81
CA ASN A 186 7.12 2.82 7.95
C ASN A 186 7.72 1.89 9.00
N TYR A 187 9.05 1.75 9.06
CA TYR A 187 9.70 0.95 10.09
C TYR A 187 9.49 1.52 11.49
N SER A 188 9.60 2.85 11.62
CA SER A 188 9.36 3.51 12.91
C SER A 188 7.91 3.40 13.35
N ALA A 189 6.96 3.54 12.44
CA ALA A 189 5.54 3.32 12.73
C ALA A 189 5.25 1.88 13.16
N SER A 190 5.81 0.91 12.44
CA SER A 190 5.57 -0.51 12.75
C SER A 190 6.21 -0.94 14.08
N VAL A 191 7.41 -0.42 14.41
CA VAL A 191 8.06 -0.77 15.68
C VAL A 191 7.30 -0.25 16.90
N THR A 192 6.54 0.86 16.78
CA THR A 192 5.71 1.34 17.90
C THR A 192 4.65 0.30 18.27
N TYR A 193 3.94 -0.23 17.27
CA TYR A 193 2.95 -1.28 17.50
C TYR A 193 3.58 -2.56 18.01
N ALA A 194 4.63 -3.03 17.33
CA ALA A 194 5.31 -4.28 17.71
C ALA A 194 5.80 -4.24 19.16
N LEU A 195 6.57 -3.21 19.57
CA LEU A 195 7.11 -3.14 20.93
C LEU A 195 6.02 -2.90 21.98
N GLN A 196 4.96 -2.14 21.68
CA GLN A 196 3.83 -2.00 22.58
C GLN A 196 3.15 -3.35 22.85
N ALA A 197 2.91 -4.12 21.79
CA ALA A 197 2.27 -5.42 21.84
C ALA A 197 3.13 -6.45 22.59
N LEU A 198 4.43 -6.54 22.24
CA LEU A 198 5.37 -7.43 22.88
C LEU A 198 5.61 -7.07 24.36
N GLY A 199 5.63 -5.75 24.66
CA GLY A 199 5.71 -5.25 26.02
C GLY A 199 4.58 -5.75 26.90
N GLY A 200 3.35 -5.79 26.38
CA GLY A 200 2.20 -6.38 27.06
C GLY A 200 2.30 -7.90 27.20
N MET A 201 2.63 -8.60 26.10
CA MET A 201 2.69 -10.07 26.10
C MET A 201 3.77 -10.64 27.06
N PHE A 202 4.94 -10.00 27.15
CA PHE A 202 6.07 -10.47 27.93
C PHE A 202 6.32 -9.73 29.24
N ASN A 203 5.41 -8.82 29.62
CA ASN A 203 5.58 -7.95 30.79
C ASN A 203 6.92 -7.18 30.75
N ARG A 204 7.22 -6.55 29.61
CA ARG A 204 8.45 -5.77 29.32
C ARG A 204 8.11 -4.27 29.23
N PRO A 205 8.10 -3.55 30.35
CA PRO A 205 7.82 -2.11 30.37
C PRO A 205 8.85 -1.28 29.60
N ASP A 206 10.06 -1.77 29.44
CA ASP A 206 11.09 -1.14 28.61
C ASP A 206 10.74 -1.15 27.12
N PHE A 207 10.09 -2.21 26.62
CA PHE A 207 9.58 -2.25 25.24
C PHE A 207 8.47 -1.20 25.03
N GLN A 208 7.53 -1.10 25.99
CA GLN A 208 6.47 -0.11 25.95
C GLN A 208 6.99 1.33 26.03
N GLU A 209 8.02 1.57 26.86
CA GLU A 209 8.64 2.89 26.95
C GLU A 209 9.35 3.26 25.64
N GLU A 210 10.06 2.34 24.99
CA GLU A 210 10.67 2.60 23.68
C GLU A 210 9.60 2.89 22.62
N ALA A 211 8.50 2.12 22.58
CA ALA A 211 7.36 2.38 21.71
C ALA A 211 6.80 3.80 21.91
N ARG A 212 6.61 4.21 23.18
CA ARG A 212 6.11 5.53 23.55
C ARG A 212 7.03 6.65 23.07
N ILE A 213 8.33 6.45 23.21
CA ILE A 213 9.33 7.44 22.79
C ILE A 213 9.33 7.58 21.26
N VAL A 214 9.34 6.47 20.51
CA VAL A 214 9.28 6.51 19.03
C VAL A 214 8.00 7.16 18.55
N ALA A 215 6.86 6.80 19.14
CA ALA A 215 5.56 7.37 18.81
C ALA A 215 5.51 8.89 19.07
N SER A 216 6.12 9.36 20.18
CA SER A 216 6.20 10.79 20.49
C SER A 216 7.00 11.57 19.46
N ASP A 217 8.11 10.97 18.97
CA ASP A 217 8.91 11.58 17.91
C ASP A 217 8.16 11.64 16.58
N LEU A 218 7.39 10.57 16.26
CA LEU A 218 6.65 10.47 15.01
C LEU A 218 5.54 11.51 14.85
N LYS A 219 5.03 12.10 15.94
CA LYS A 219 4.08 13.22 15.85
C LYS A 219 4.61 14.41 15.04
N ASN A 220 5.92 14.55 14.93
CA ASN A 220 6.56 15.62 14.17
C ASN A 220 6.72 15.30 12.67
N PHE A 221 6.28 14.11 12.22
CA PHE A 221 6.41 13.67 10.84
C PHE A 221 5.08 13.72 10.06
N PHE A 222 4.21 14.63 10.44
CA PHE A 222 3.00 14.94 9.67
C PHE A 222 3.13 16.34 9.07
N THR A 223 2.73 16.48 7.82
CA THR A 223 2.79 17.76 7.12
C THR A 223 1.80 18.77 7.71
N GLU A 224 2.11 20.05 7.60
CA GLU A 224 1.43 21.09 8.36
C GLU A 224 -0.01 21.35 7.88
N ASN A 225 -0.21 21.45 6.57
CA ASN A 225 -1.50 21.83 6.00
C ASN A 225 -2.43 20.62 5.83
N ASP A 226 -1.92 19.56 5.19
CA ASP A 226 -2.73 18.41 4.73
C ASP A 226 -2.59 17.19 5.64
N CYS A 227 -1.64 17.19 6.60
CA CYS A 227 -1.41 16.10 7.55
C CYS A 227 -1.01 14.76 6.91
N PHE A 228 -0.22 14.79 5.82
CA PHE A 228 0.42 13.58 5.31
C PHE A 228 1.54 13.13 6.23
N LEU A 229 1.62 11.84 6.50
CA LEU A 229 2.80 11.28 7.15
C LEU A 229 3.96 11.28 6.14
N TYR A 230 5.09 11.90 6.50
CA TYR A 230 6.27 11.97 5.64
C TYR A 230 7.47 11.26 6.28
N GLY A 231 8.51 11.01 5.49
CA GLY A 231 9.72 10.34 5.93
C GLY A 231 10.06 9.09 5.12
N GLU A 232 9.38 8.90 3.99
CA GLU A 232 9.65 7.83 3.04
C GLU A 232 10.66 8.29 1.98
N GLY A 233 11.92 8.46 2.40
CA GLY A 233 13.01 8.86 1.51
C GLY A 233 14.25 9.32 2.25
N PRO A 234 15.37 9.55 1.54
CA PRO A 234 16.65 9.90 2.16
C PRO A 234 16.74 11.35 2.64
N LYS A 235 15.95 12.27 2.08
CA LYS A 235 16.01 13.72 2.36
C LYS A 235 14.83 14.17 3.22
N ILE A 236 14.63 13.51 4.34
CA ILE A 236 13.46 13.75 5.21
C ILE A 236 13.46 15.08 5.96
N TRP A 237 14.60 15.74 6.09
CA TRP A 237 14.75 16.94 6.91
C TRP A 237 14.75 18.24 6.13
N SER A 238 14.72 18.16 4.82
CA SER A 238 14.79 19.33 3.96
C SER A 238 13.69 19.25 2.93
N PRO A 239 12.73 20.19 2.96
CA PRO A 239 11.77 20.29 1.87
C PRO A 239 12.50 20.53 0.55
N THR A 240 11.87 20.10 -0.53
CA THR A 240 12.34 20.38 -1.89
C THR A 240 12.24 21.87 -2.21
N LYS A 241 12.68 22.26 -3.41
CA LYS A 241 12.51 23.63 -3.92
C LYS A 241 11.05 24.10 -3.85
N ASN A 242 10.12 23.19 -4.12
CA ASN A 242 8.68 23.47 -4.10
C ASN A 242 8.02 23.26 -2.73
N GLY A 243 8.80 22.98 -1.69
CA GLY A 243 8.31 22.80 -0.34
C GLY A 243 7.79 21.39 -0.01
N CYS A 244 7.88 20.43 -0.93
CA CYS A 244 7.43 19.07 -0.69
C CYS A 244 8.36 18.31 0.25
N LEU A 245 7.78 17.45 1.07
CA LEU A 245 8.47 16.48 1.91
C LEU A 245 8.26 15.06 1.35
N PRO A 246 9.13 14.09 1.66
CA PRO A 246 9.02 12.74 1.09
C PRO A 246 7.83 11.97 1.66
N VAL A 247 6.75 11.96 0.92
CA VAL A 247 5.50 11.24 1.20
C VAL A 247 5.38 10.05 0.25
N ASP A 248 5.00 8.90 0.79
CA ASP A 248 4.65 7.72 0.01
C ASP A 248 3.26 7.25 0.41
N LEU A 249 2.28 7.50 -0.44
CA LEU A 249 0.89 7.17 -0.15
C LEU A 249 0.73 5.68 0.15
N GLY A 250 1.33 4.82 -0.67
CA GLY A 250 1.20 3.38 -0.55
C GLY A 250 1.69 2.84 0.80
N TYR A 251 2.89 3.22 1.26
CA TYR A 251 3.36 2.82 2.58
C TYR A 251 2.54 3.40 3.71
N ASN A 252 2.08 4.64 3.56
CA ASN A 252 1.27 5.26 4.61
C ASN A 252 -0.03 4.51 4.84
N ILE A 253 -0.78 4.22 3.77
CA ILE A 253 -2.08 3.55 3.88
C ILE A 253 -1.96 2.06 4.24
N GLU A 254 -0.93 1.39 3.73
CA GLU A 254 -0.80 -0.06 3.81
C GLU A 254 -0.07 -0.54 5.08
N GLU A 255 0.72 0.32 5.69
CA GLU A 255 1.61 -0.11 6.77
C GLU A 255 1.73 0.91 7.90
N SER A 256 2.08 2.16 7.59
CA SER A 256 2.46 3.12 8.63
C SER A 256 1.27 3.58 9.47
N LEU A 257 0.22 4.07 8.84
CA LEU A 257 -0.98 4.57 9.54
C LEU A 257 -1.75 3.46 10.25
N PRO A 258 -1.95 2.26 9.67
CA PRO A 258 -2.54 1.15 10.40
C PRO A 258 -1.79 0.78 11.69
N ASN A 259 -0.47 0.66 11.62
CA ASN A 259 0.35 0.34 12.80
C ASN A 259 0.30 1.46 13.86
N LEU A 260 0.31 2.73 13.44
CA LEU A 260 0.15 3.85 14.37
C LEU A 260 -1.25 3.88 15.01
N ALA A 261 -2.30 3.53 14.26
CA ALA A 261 -3.65 3.42 14.80
C ALA A 261 -3.73 2.33 15.87
N TYR A 262 -3.20 1.13 15.58
CA TYR A 262 -3.13 0.04 16.56
C TYR A 262 -2.34 0.43 17.82
N TYR A 263 -1.17 1.04 17.62
CA TYR A 263 -0.39 1.53 18.76
C TYR A 263 -1.19 2.54 19.59
N ALA A 264 -1.77 3.54 18.95
CA ALA A 264 -2.47 4.61 19.66
C ALA A 264 -3.69 4.11 20.45
N LEU A 265 -4.42 3.15 19.87
CA LEU A 265 -5.55 2.48 20.54
C LEU A 265 -5.06 1.63 21.72
N MET A 266 -4.02 0.82 21.55
CA MET A 266 -3.49 -0.07 22.57
C MET A 266 -2.83 0.69 23.73
N ALA A 267 -2.17 1.80 23.45
CA ALA A 267 -1.49 2.65 24.44
C ALA A 267 -2.37 3.76 25.02
N ASP A 268 -3.66 3.83 24.63
CA ASP A 268 -4.59 4.93 24.95
C ASP A 268 -3.99 6.33 24.66
N ASN A 269 -3.27 6.46 23.57
CA ASN A 269 -2.63 7.71 23.16
C ASN A 269 -3.55 8.55 22.29
N GLN A 270 -4.46 9.26 22.92
CA GLN A 270 -5.53 10.05 22.26
C GLN A 270 -4.95 11.19 21.38
N GLU A 271 -3.84 11.80 21.78
CA GLU A 271 -3.19 12.85 20.99
C GLU A 271 -2.67 12.34 19.65
N LEU A 272 -1.94 11.21 19.66
CA LEU A 272 -1.46 10.59 18.43
C LEU A 272 -2.62 10.06 17.60
N LEU A 273 -3.63 9.47 18.25
CA LEU A 273 -4.81 8.93 17.57
C LEU A 273 -5.51 10.00 16.75
N ALA A 274 -5.72 11.19 17.31
CA ALA A 274 -6.34 12.30 16.60
C ALA A 274 -5.53 12.76 15.36
N ILE A 275 -4.19 12.74 15.44
CA ILE A 275 -3.33 13.05 14.30
C ILE A 275 -3.44 11.95 13.23
N VAL A 276 -3.42 10.69 13.64
CA VAL A 276 -3.53 9.54 12.75
C VAL A 276 -4.88 9.54 12.03
N GLU A 277 -5.99 9.74 12.74
CA GLU A 277 -7.33 9.85 12.15
C GLU A 277 -7.41 10.98 11.12
N ARG A 278 -6.86 12.15 11.43
CA ARG A 278 -6.80 13.27 10.47
C ARG A 278 -5.99 12.87 9.23
N SER A 279 -4.85 12.22 9.42
CA SER A 279 -4.02 11.76 8.31
C SER A 279 -4.73 10.69 7.48
N MET A 280 -5.37 9.70 8.11
CA MET A 280 -6.15 8.67 7.42
C MET A 280 -7.28 9.27 6.58
N ASN A 281 -7.97 10.29 7.09
CA ASN A 281 -9.00 11.02 6.35
C ASN A 281 -8.41 11.76 5.14
N THR A 282 -7.25 12.39 5.28
CA THR A 282 -6.55 13.01 4.15
C THR A 282 -6.17 11.97 3.09
N HIS A 283 -5.64 10.82 3.51
CA HIS A 283 -5.28 9.75 2.57
C HIS A 283 -6.52 9.18 1.86
N LEU A 284 -7.67 9.10 2.56
CA LEU A 284 -8.92 8.62 1.96
C LEU A 284 -9.41 9.47 0.77
N GLU A 285 -9.02 10.74 0.69
CA GLU A 285 -9.28 11.59 -0.48
C GLU A 285 -8.67 11.03 -1.77
N PHE A 286 -7.68 10.15 -1.65
CA PHE A 286 -7.00 9.49 -2.77
C PHE A 286 -7.57 8.12 -3.13
N MET A 287 -8.64 7.67 -2.46
CA MET A 287 -9.34 6.46 -2.88
C MET A 287 -10.29 6.75 -4.04
N LEU A 288 -10.14 6.00 -5.12
CA LEU A 288 -11.00 6.07 -6.29
C LEU A 288 -12.36 5.40 -6.04
N PRO A 289 -13.41 5.75 -6.79
CA PRO A 289 -14.74 5.20 -6.58
C PRO A 289 -14.85 3.68 -6.68
N ASP A 290 -13.93 3.01 -7.37
CA ASP A 290 -13.87 1.56 -7.49
C ASP A 290 -13.10 0.85 -6.38
N GLY A 291 -12.56 1.62 -5.42
CA GLY A 291 -11.80 1.10 -4.28
C GLY A 291 -10.28 1.01 -4.51
N ALA A 292 -9.80 1.49 -5.65
CA ALA A 292 -8.38 1.64 -5.91
C ALA A 292 -7.77 2.83 -5.15
N TRP A 293 -6.48 2.79 -4.93
CA TRP A 293 -5.73 3.90 -4.37
C TRP A 293 -4.98 4.66 -5.46
N ASP A 294 -5.12 5.97 -5.47
CA ASP A 294 -4.43 6.85 -6.40
C ASP A 294 -2.95 7.01 -5.99
N ASN A 295 -2.20 5.95 -6.20
CA ASN A 295 -0.74 5.92 -5.99
C ASN A 295 0.04 6.53 -7.17
N SER A 296 -0.59 7.37 -7.99
CA SER A 296 0.02 7.93 -9.20
C SER A 296 1.07 9.02 -8.93
N TRP A 297 1.24 9.40 -7.69
CA TRP A 297 2.21 10.37 -7.19
C TRP A 297 2.91 9.83 -5.93
N GLY A 298 3.85 10.58 -5.37
CA GLY A 298 4.60 10.16 -4.19
C GLY A 298 5.94 9.52 -4.53
N THR A 299 6.81 9.40 -3.54
CA THR A 299 8.24 9.10 -3.73
C THR A 299 8.53 7.81 -4.49
N ARG A 300 7.60 6.86 -4.52
CA ARG A 300 7.78 5.54 -5.15
C ARG A 300 6.51 5.05 -5.86
N SER A 301 5.81 5.93 -6.58
CA SER A 301 4.57 5.56 -7.27
C SER A 301 4.74 4.34 -8.18
N PHE A 302 5.92 4.14 -8.78
CA PHE A 302 6.25 2.99 -9.63
C PHE A 302 6.12 1.63 -8.92
N LYS A 303 6.17 1.61 -7.59
CA LYS A 303 6.18 0.38 -6.80
C LYS A 303 4.78 -0.16 -6.54
N TRP A 304 3.75 0.68 -6.58
CA TRP A 304 2.43 0.35 -6.09
C TRP A 304 1.53 -0.24 -7.17
N THR A 305 0.62 -1.08 -6.73
CA THR A 305 -0.45 -1.63 -7.55
C THR A 305 -1.62 -0.65 -7.61
N TYR A 306 -2.55 -0.91 -8.51
CA TYR A 306 -3.77 -0.11 -8.63
C TYR A 306 -4.68 -0.26 -7.39
N TRP A 307 -4.74 -1.44 -6.77
CA TRP A 307 -5.57 -1.71 -5.60
C TRP A 307 -4.91 -1.33 -4.27
N GLY A 308 -3.63 -1.02 -4.23
CA GLY A 308 -2.94 -0.63 -3.00
C GLY A 308 -1.44 -0.91 -2.99
N GLY A 309 -0.94 -1.39 -1.86
CA GLY A 309 0.46 -1.67 -1.66
C GLY A 309 0.92 -2.98 -2.28
N ARG A 310 2.12 -2.96 -2.84
CA ARG A 310 2.71 -4.14 -3.46
C ARG A 310 3.39 -5.07 -2.46
N THR A 311 3.89 -4.51 -1.38
CA THR A 311 4.80 -5.20 -0.46
C THR A 311 4.43 -5.00 1.01
N SER A 312 3.32 -4.34 1.26
CA SER A 312 2.82 -4.00 2.58
C SER A 312 1.63 -4.88 2.95
N ASP A 313 1.15 -4.69 4.14
CA ASP A 313 0.21 -5.62 4.77
C ASP A 313 -1.25 -5.28 4.50
N GLY A 314 -1.52 -4.10 3.93
CA GLY A 314 -2.86 -3.61 3.64
C GLY A 314 -3.45 -2.72 4.73
N PHE A 315 -4.38 -1.87 4.32
CA PHE A 315 -4.95 -0.84 5.19
C PHE A 315 -6.13 -1.31 6.05
N MET A 316 -6.69 -2.48 5.72
CA MET A 316 -8.00 -2.92 6.21
C MET A 316 -8.09 -2.87 7.73
N GLY A 317 -7.13 -3.46 8.43
CA GLY A 317 -7.21 -3.61 9.88
C GLY A 317 -7.19 -2.26 10.63
N GLY A 318 -6.27 -1.37 10.27
CA GLY A 318 -6.15 -0.05 10.92
C GLY A 318 -7.37 0.85 10.67
N TYR A 319 -7.91 0.85 9.45
CA TYR A 319 -9.13 1.58 9.13
C TYR A 319 -10.35 0.94 9.80
N TYR A 320 -10.42 -0.39 9.82
CA TYR A 320 -11.52 -1.09 10.47
C TYR A 320 -11.58 -0.84 11.98
N ALA A 321 -10.44 -0.78 12.65
CA ALA A 321 -10.34 -0.48 14.07
C ALA A 321 -10.97 0.89 14.45
N LEU A 322 -11.12 1.78 13.48
CA LEU A 322 -11.71 3.11 13.64
C LEU A 322 -13.07 3.27 12.94
N ALA A 323 -13.61 2.20 12.35
CA ALA A 323 -14.83 2.28 11.54
C ALA A 323 -16.10 2.67 12.33
N ASP A 324 -16.15 2.40 13.63
CA ASP A 324 -17.24 2.90 14.49
C ASP A 324 -17.25 4.43 14.65
N ARG A 325 -16.08 5.05 14.51
CA ARG A 325 -15.90 6.52 14.56
C ARG A 325 -16.01 7.15 13.18
N HIS A 326 -15.57 6.42 12.16
CA HIS A 326 -15.50 6.82 10.75
C HIS A 326 -16.18 5.78 9.86
N PRO A 327 -17.53 5.79 9.74
CA PRO A 327 -18.26 4.77 8.98
C PRO A 327 -17.86 4.66 7.49
N GLU A 328 -17.31 5.72 6.91
CA GLU A 328 -16.77 5.73 5.55
C GLU A 328 -15.58 4.76 5.38
N TYR A 329 -14.87 4.44 6.46
CA TYR A 329 -13.77 3.47 6.40
C TYR A 329 -14.26 2.06 6.08
N LEU A 330 -15.45 1.69 6.59
CA LEU A 330 -16.08 0.41 6.26
C LEU A 330 -16.40 0.31 4.77
N GLU A 331 -16.90 1.40 4.18
CA GLU A 331 -17.16 1.46 2.74
C GLU A 331 -15.87 1.40 1.91
N ALA A 332 -14.80 2.06 2.36
CA ALA A 332 -13.49 2.00 1.72
C ALA A 332 -12.94 0.56 1.69
N ILE A 333 -13.00 -0.13 2.82
CA ILE A 333 -12.57 -1.54 2.93
C ILE A 333 -13.42 -2.42 2.00
N ARG A 334 -14.73 -2.26 2.01
CA ARG A 334 -15.64 -3.03 1.15
C ARG A 334 -15.29 -2.90 -0.33
N ARG A 335 -15.09 -1.67 -0.81
CA ARG A 335 -14.73 -1.41 -2.21
C ARG A 335 -13.38 -2.02 -2.56
N ASN A 336 -12.41 -1.89 -1.68
CA ASN A 336 -11.08 -2.45 -1.92
C ASN A 336 -11.10 -3.98 -1.89
N VAL A 337 -11.77 -4.64 -0.95
CA VAL A 337 -11.91 -6.10 -0.93
C VAL A 337 -12.53 -6.62 -2.22
N ARG A 338 -13.53 -5.92 -2.77
CA ARG A 338 -14.11 -6.25 -4.08
C ARG A 338 -13.14 -6.06 -5.24
N LEU A 339 -12.29 -5.05 -5.16
CA LEU A 339 -11.24 -4.83 -6.16
C LEU A 339 -10.15 -5.90 -6.07
N LEU A 340 -9.74 -6.29 -4.87
CA LEU A 340 -8.83 -7.41 -4.63
C LEU A 340 -9.41 -8.70 -5.21
N ARG A 341 -10.71 -8.94 -5.00
CA ARG A 341 -11.41 -10.09 -5.60
C ARG A 341 -11.34 -10.07 -7.14
N LYS A 342 -11.57 -8.92 -7.76
CA LYS A 342 -11.47 -8.75 -9.23
C LYS A 342 -10.04 -8.92 -9.75
N SER A 343 -9.04 -8.68 -8.91
CA SER A 343 -7.62 -8.83 -9.23
C SER A 343 -7.07 -10.22 -8.87
N THR A 344 -7.91 -11.08 -8.29
CA THR A 344 -7.55 -12.46 -7.98
C THR A 344 -7.84 -13.37 -9.18
N VAL A 345 -6.83 -14.13 -9.58
CA VAL A 345 -6.91 -15.08 -10.69
C VAL A 345 -6.25 -16.37 -10.26
N ASP A 346 -6.96 -17.49 -10.48
CA ASP A 346 -6.50 -18.84 -10.11
C ASP A 346 -6.03 -18.91 -8.64
N GLY A 347 -6.74 -18.17 -7.75
CA GLY A 347 -6.50 -18.12 -6.31
C GLY A 347 -5.30 -17.28 -5.86
N LEU A 348 -4.65 -16.54 -6.76
CA LEU A 348 -3.57 -15.61 -6.41
C LEU A 348 -3.93 -14.17 -6.75
N LEU A 349 -3.54 -13.24 -5.88
CA LEU A 349 -3.70 -11.82 -6.11
C LEU A 349 -2.64 -11.30 -7.08
N HIS A 350 -3.08 -10.82 -8.23
CA HIS A 350 -2.25 -10.15 -9.22
C HIS A 350 -2.12 -8.65 -8.93
N ALA A 351 -1.11 -8.02 -9.51
CA ALA A 351 -0.89 -6.59 -9.37
C ALA A 351 -2.00 -5.70 -9.99
N GLY A 352 -2.90 -6.28 -10.76
CA GLY A 352 -4.09 -5.65 -11.31
C GLY A 352 -4.90 -6.66 -12.13
N ARG A 353 -6.16 -6.32 -12.40
CA ARG A 353 -7.12 -7.20 -13.11
C ARG A 353 -6.67 -7.62 -14.52
N ASP A 354 -5.86 -6.79 -15.16
CA ASP A 354 -5.48 -6.98 -16.56
C ASP A 354 -4.17 -7.77 -16.73
N TYR A 355 -3.48 -8.09 -15.64
CA TYR A 355 -2.25 -8.90 -15.67
C TYR A 355 -2.45 -10.31 -16.20
N ARG A 356 -3.64 -10.87 -16.03
CA ARG A 356 -3.98 -12.19 -16.58
C ARG A 356 -3.76 -12.27 -18.10
N ALA A 357 -4.08 -11.21 -18.82
CA ALA A 357 -3.95 -11.18 -20.28
C ALA A 357 -2.49 -11.28 -20.76
N SER A 358 -1.54 -10.96 -19.89
CA SER A 358 -0.10 -11.02 -20.21
C SER A 358 0.54 -12.40 -19.96
N GLY A 359 -0.19 -13.35 -19.36
CA GLY A 359 0.32 -14.70 -19.06
C GLY A 359 1.40 -14.74 -17.97
N ILE A 360 1.50 -13.70 -17.13
CA ILE A 360 2.54 -13.58 -16.12
C ILE A 360 2.03 -14.18 -14.81
N PRO A 361 2.81 -15.08 -14.17
CA PRO A 361 2.46 -15.60 -12.85
C PRO A 361 2.47 -14.49 -11.80
N ALA A 362 1.52 -14.51 -10.86
CA ALA A 362 1.49 -13.60 -9.74
C ALA A 362 2.64 -13.87 -8.76
N CYS A 363 3.25 -12.80 -8.24
CA CYS A 363 4.13 -12.92 -7.10
C CYS A 363 3.29 -13.18 -5.84
N ILE A 364 3.53 -14.30 -5.15
CA ILE A 364 2.77 -14.68 -3.94
C ILE A 364 2.87 -13.67 -2.81
N HIS A 365 3.82 -12.74 -2.87
CA HIS A 365 3.95 -11.69 -1.88
C HIS A 365 2.70 -10.80 -1.81
N HIS A 366 2.07 -10.52 -2.94
CA HIS A 366 0.78 -9.82 -2.95
C HIS A 366 -0.27 -10.60 -2.16
N THR A 367 -0.33 -11.91 -2.39
CA THR A 367 -1.36 -12.77 -1.80
C THR A 367 -1.15 -12.94 -0.29
N PHE A 368 0.04 -13.32 0.17
CA PHE A 368 0.21 -13.57 1.61
C PHE A 368 0.21 -12.28 2.44
N GLY A 369 0.74 -11.17 1.90
CA GLY A 369 0.68 -9.87 2.58
C GLY A 369 -0.76 -9.41 2.80
N HIS A 370 -1.60 -9.52 1.76
CA HIS A 370 -3.01 -9.13 1.88
C HIS A 370 -3.88 -10.18 2.58
N ALA A 371 -3.50 -11.47 2.57
CA ALA A 371 -4.12 -12.47 3.43
C ALA A 371 -3.92 -12.12 4.91
N LYS A 372 -2.69 -11.68 5.30
CA LYS A 372 -2.44 -11.16 6.65
C LYS A 372 -3.33 -9.95 6.96
N ALA A 373 -3.44 -8.99 6.03
CA ALA A 373 -4.28 -7.80 6.22
C ALA A 373 -5.77 -8.13 6.40
N LEU A 374 -6.30 -9.05 5.59
CA LEU A 374 -7.68 -9.53 5.76
C LEU A 374 -7.87 -10.21 7.11
N THR A 375 -6.92 -11.02 7.54
CA THR A 375 -6.98 -11.70 8.84
C THR A 375 -6.95 -10.69 9.98
N ALA A 376 -6.03 -9.72 9.96
CA ALA A 376 -5.92 -8.72 11.00
C ALA A 376 -7.23 -7.93 11.20
N PHE A 377 -7.96 -7.62 10.12
CA PHE A 377 -9.26 -7.00 10.25
C PHE A 377 -10.36 -7.99 10.72
N LEU A 378 -10.31 -9.26 10.30
CA LEU A 378 -11.28 -10.29 10.70
C LEU A 378 -11.17 -10.64 12.18
N GLU A 379 -10.02 -10.44 12.82
CA GLU A 379 -9.82 -10.63 14.26
C GLU A 379 -10.44 -9.51 15.11
N LEU A 380 -10.66 -8.34 14.52
CA LEU A 380 -11.25 -7.23 15.27
C LEU A 380 -12.74 -7.47 15.54
N PRO A 381 -13.28 -6.95 16.65
CA PRO A 381 -14.70 -7.03 16.95
C PRO A 381 -15.57 -6.44 15.83
N SER A 382 -16.73 -7.05 15.58
CA SER A 382 -17.69 -6.53 14.60
C SER A 382 -18.13 -5.11 14.95
N VAL A 383 -18.20 -4.26 13.93
CA VAL A 383 -18.74 -2.90 14.05
C VAL A 383 -20.23 -2.87 13.74
N LYS A 384 -20.93 -1.83 14.17
CA LYS A 384 -22.35 -1.66 13.85
C LYS A 384 -22.52 -1.47 12.35
N ALA A 385 -23.50 -2.16 11.77
CA ALA A 385 -23.86 -1.97 10.37
C ALA A 385 -24.13 -0.48 10.10
N THR A 386 -23.53 0.06 9.05
CA THR A 386 -23.73 1.43 8.60
C THR A 386 -24.25 1.43 7.17
N PRO A 387 -25.16 2.35 6.81
CA PRO A 387 -25.53 2.55 5.41
C PRO A 387 -24.28 2.83 4.56
N ASN A 388 -24.33 2.47 3.29
CA ASN A 388 -23.30 2.87 2.35
C ASN A 388 -23.05 4.36 2.45
N LYS A 389 -21.80 4.73 2.63
CA LYS A 389 -21.35 6.13 2.71
C LYS A 389 -20.69 6.53 1.41
N THR A 390 -20.77 7.80 1.11
CA THR A 390 -20.06 8.39 -0.04
C THR A 390 -18.61 8.58 0.36
N LEU A 391 -17.68 8.08 -0.46
CA LEU A 391 -16.27 8.39 -0.31
C LEU A 391 -15.95 9.77 -0.89
N PRO A 392 -14.84 10.41 -0.49
CA PRO A 392 -14.53 11.77 -0.95
C PRO A 392 -14.53 11.95 -2.46
N ARG A 393 -13.99 11.00 -3.22
CA ARG A 393 -13.94 11.07 -4.69
C ARG A 393 -15.21 10.59 -5.39
N ASP A 394 -16.26 10.20 -4.68
CA ASP A 394 -17.59 10.00 -5.29
C ASP A 394 -18.23 11.34 -5.64
N ALA A 395 -17.98 12.38 -4.85
CA ALA A 395 -18.56 13.69 -5.03
C ALA A 395 -17.95 14.46 -6.20
N GLU A 396 -18.78 15.25 -6.86
CA GLU A 396 -18.35 16.22 -7.87
C GLU A 396 -17.96 17.53 -7.16
N TYR A 397 -16.73 17.62 -6.70
CA TYR A 397 -16.22 18.81 -6.00
C TYR A 397 -15.47 19.80 -6.90
N GLY A 398 -15.35 19.49 -8.19
CA GLY A 398 -14.49 20.23 -9.10
C GLY A 398 -13.02 19.93 -8.84
N VAL A 399 -12.29 20.85 -8.20
CA VAL A 399 -10.85 20.68 -7.94
C VAL A 399 -10.55 20.88 -6.45
N LYS A 400 -9.76 19.95 -5.89
CA LYS A 400 -9.13 20.06 -4.55
C LYS A 400 -7.61 20.13 -4.71
N PHE A 401 -6.98 21.06 -4.03
CA PHE A 401 -5.53 21.23 -4.01
C PHE A 401 -4.94 20.81 -2.67
N PHE A 402 -3.99 19.87 -2.71
CA PHE A 402 -3.20 19.44 -1.57
C PHE A 402 -1.84 20.12 -1.62
N ARG A 403 -1.70 21.10 -0.73
CA ARG A 403 -0.59 22.05 -0.75
C ARG A 403 0.75 21.39 -0.48
N ASP A 404 0.80 20.52 0.52
CA ASP A 404 2.06 19.93 1.02
C ASP A 404 2.69 18.96 0.02
N ILE A 405 1.91 18.51 -0.95
CA ILE A 405 2.34 17.58 -2.01
C ILE A 405 2.17 18.16 -3.42
N ARG A 406 1.75 19.43 -3.55
CA ARG A 406 1.52 20.12 -4.84
C ARG A 406 0.71 19.28 -5.84
N THR A 407 -0.35 18.65 -5.35
CA THR A 407 -1.18 17.75 -6.16
C THR A 407 -2.63 18.22 -6.16
N TRP A 408 -3.25 18.23 -7.32
CA TRP A 408 -4.65 18.59 -7.54
C TRP A 408 -5.44 17.34 -7.89
N LEU A 409 -6.53 17.12 -7.17
CA LEU A 409 -7.53 16.12 -7.50
C LEU A 409 -8.70 16.79 -8.20
N VAL A 410 -9.08 16.26 -9.36
CA VAL A 410 -10.25 16.70 -10.13
C VAL A 410 -11.35 15.67 -10.02
N ALA A 411 -12.58 16.14 -9.76
CA ALA A 411 -13.80 15.33 -9.77
C ALA A 411 -14.92 16.12 -10.44
N GLU A 412 -15.15 15.83 -11.71
CA GLU A 412 -16.17 16.52 -12.53
C GLU A 412 -16.95 15.49 -13.35
N GLY A 413 -18.26 15.47 -13.20
CA GLY A 413 -19.13 14.48 -13.84
C GLY A 413 -18.61 13.05 -13.61
N PRO A 414 -18.48 12.23 -14.67
CA PRO A 414 -17.98 10.86 -14.56
C PRO A 414 -16.45 10.76 -14.44
N TRP A 415 -15.72 11.88 -14.49
CA TRP A 415 -14.27 11.91 -14.56
C TRP A 415 -13.61 12.15 -13.20
N ARG A 416 -12.49 11.46 -12.98
CA ARG A 416 -11.55 11.72 -11.88
C ARG A 416 -10.15 11.82 -12.49
N ALA A 417 -9.43 12.89 -12.14
CA ALA A 417 -8.07 13.08 -12.61
C ALA A 417 -7.16 13.54 -11.47
N THR A 418 -5.86 13.34 -11.66
CA THR A 418 -4.83 13.82 -10.75
C THR A 418 -3.74 14.52 -11.54
N PHE A 419 -3.49 15.77 -11.18
CA PHE A 419 -2.38 16.58 -11.67
C PHE A 419 -1.36 16.69 -10.55
N THR A 420 -0.09 16.46 -10.84
CA THR A 420 0.94 16.48 -9.81
C THR A 420 2.15 17.32 -10.20
N GLY A 421 2.54 18.21 -9.30
CA GLY A 421 3.81 18.92 -9.29
C GLY A 421 4.69 18.47 -8.12
N TYR A 422 4.43 17.27 -7.58
CA TYR A 422 5.20 16.70 -6.49
C TYR A 422 6.63 16.38 -6.92
N ASP A 423 7.63 16.93 -6.20
CA ASP A 423 9.04 16.93 -6.61
C ASP A 423 9.99 16.28 -5.59
N ALA A 424 9.46 15.61 -4.56
CA ALA A 424 10.32 14.91 -3.61
C ALA A 424 10.70 13.52 -4.11
N GLU A 425 11.96 13.36 -4.47
CA GLU A 425 12.50 12.11 -5.02
C GLU A 425 12.90 11.09 -3.94
N TYR A 426 12.81 9.81 -4.28
CA TYR A 426 13.42 8.72 -3.52
C TYR A 426 14.91 8.58 -3.85
N LYS A 427 15.53 7.49 -3.46
CA LYS A 427 16.96 7.20 -3.74
C LYS A 427 17.27 7.09 -5.23
N VAL A 428 16.30 6.63 -6.01
CA VAL A 428 16.37 6.48 -7.46
C VAL A 428 15.60 7.61 -8.10
N LYS A 429 16.15 8.24 -9.11
CA LYS A 429 15.49 9.30 -9.87
C LYS A 429 14.37 8.73 -10.74
N GLY A 430 13.38 9.56 -11.06
CA GLY A 430 12.28 9.19 -11.93
C GLY A 430 11.39 8.07 -11.38
N THR A 431 11.18 8.02 -10.08
CA THR A 431 10.35 7.01 -9.41
C THR A 431 8.87 7.38 -9.33
N HIS A 432 8.52 8.57 -9.76
CA HIS A 432 7.17 9.10 -9.89
C HIS A 432 7.14 10.19 -10.97
N PRO A 433 5.97 10.51 -11.55
CA PRO A 433 5.86 11.59 -12.51
C PRO A 433 5.99 12.93 -11.79
N MET A 434 6.72 13.84 -12.42
CA MET A 434 6.91 15.22 -12.03
C MET A 434 6.47 16.13 -13.18
N GLY A 435 6.90 17.38 -13.18
CA GLY A 435 6.75 18.24 -14.34
C GLY A 435 5.32 18.64 -14.69
N GLY A 436 4.42 18.67 -13.69
CA GLY A 436 3.01 19.03 -13.91
C GLY A 436 2.22 17.95 -14.65
N ALA A 437 2.58 16.70 -14.50
CA ALA A 437 1.95 15.61 -15.23
C ALA A 437 0.51 15.37 -14.79
N VAL A 438 -0.33 14.98 -15.77
CA VAL A 438 -1.58 14.28 -15.48
C VAL A 438 -1.21 12.85 -15.13
N SER A 439 -1.17 12.54 -13.85
CA SER A 439 -0.66 11.25 -13.36
C SER A 439 -1.74 10.16 -13.32
N LEU A 440 -3.02 10.56 -13.30
CA LEU A 440 -4.16 9.64 -13.34
C LEU A 440 -5.31 10.28 -14.13
N LEU A 441 -5.96 9.45 -14.93
CA LEU A 441 -7.29 9.72 -15.51
C LEU A 441 -8.15 8.47 -15.33
N TRP A 442 -9.33 8.66 -14.73
CA TRP A 442 -10.29 7.61 -14.43
C TRP A 442 -11.69 8.05 -14.85
N HIS A 443 -12.50 7.12 -15.31
CA HIS A 443 -13.88 7.37 -15.73
C HIS A 443 -14.84 6.37 -15.10
N ALA A 444 -16.01 6.82 -14.68
CA ALA A 444 -16.97 6.00 -13.93
C ALA A 444 -17.40 4.70 -14.62
N GLN A 445 -17.44 4.66 -15.96
CA GLN A 445 -17.81 3.47 -16.73
C GLN A 445 -16.58 2.68 -17.19
N ALA A 446 -15.51 3.36 -17.61
CA ALA A 446 -14.32 2.72 -18.15
C ALA A 446 -13.34 2.25 -17.06
N GLY A 447 -13.42 2.82 -15.86
CA GLY A 447 -12.37 2.64 -14.83
C GLY A 447 -11.13 3.47 -15.18
N PRO A 448 -9.92 2.98 -14.84
CA PRO A 448 -8.69 3.69 -15.13
C PRO A 448 -8.44 3.76 -16.65
N VAL A 449 -8.32 4.98 -17.17
CA VAL A 449 -7.89 5.23 -18.55
C VAL A 449 -6.37 5.16 -18.62
N PHE A 450 -5.68 5.80 -17.66
CA PHE A 450 -4.27 5.60 -17.36
C PHE A 450 -3.99 5.97 -15.90
N ALA A 451 -2.93 5.40 -15.35
CA ALA A 451 -2.40 5.75 -14.04
C ALA A 451 -0.87 5.57 -14.03
N ALA A 452 -0.15 6.51 -13.46
CA ALA A 452 1.31 6.44 -13.32
C ALA A 452 1.76 5.46 -12.23
N THR A 453 0.84 5.02 -11.38
CA THR A 453 1.07 3.84 -10.53
C THR A 453 1.27 2.62 -11.43
N MET A 454 2.08 1.69 -11.00
CA MET A 454 2.45 0.52 -11.81
C MET A 454 2.98 0.87 -13.19
N ASN A 455 3.73 1.94 -13.28
CA ASN A 455 4.33 2.35 -14.53
C ASN A 455 5.33 1.33 -15.12
N GLN A 456 5.62 0.25 -14.40
CA GLN A 456 6.16 -0.97 -14.97
C GLN A 456 5.03 -1.84 -15.54
N TYR A 457 4.44 -1.41 -16.62
CA TYR A 457 3.66 -2.31 -17.47
C TYR A 457 4.58 -3.33 -18.15
N THR A 458 5.65 -3.68 -17.49
CA THR A 458 6.50 -4.76 -17.94
C THR A 458 5.83 -6.06 -17.61
N LEU A 459 6.04 -6.95 -18.50
CA LEU A 459 5.57 -8.30 -18.51
C LEU A 459 6.04 -9.16 -17.32
N ILE A 460 6.72 -8.59 -16.32
CA ILE A 460 7.22 -9.33 -15.17
C ILE A 460 6.83 -8.57 -13.91
N GLU A 461 5.96 -9.16 -13.11
CA GLU A 461 5.79 -8.70 -11.73
C GLU A 461 7.13 -8.88 -11.01
N ALA A 462 7.82 -7.78 -10.78
CA ALA A 462 9.04 -7.85 -10.00
C ALA A 462 8.69 -8.29 -8.58
N PRO A 463 9.30 -9.37 -8.08
CA PRO A 463 9.06 -9.84 -6.73
C PRO A 463 9.50 -8.73 -5.76
N ASN A 464 8.61 -8.19 -4.96
CA ASN A 464 8.89 -7.23 -3.86
C ASN A 464 10.16 -6.36 -4.02
N MET A 465 10.64 -6.16 -5.22
CA MET A 465 11.90 -5.45 -5.50
C MET A 465 11.59 -4.11 -6.13
N GLN A 466 12.23 -3.08 -5.61
CA GLN A 466 12.25 -1.78 -6.27
C GLN A 466 13.06 -1.93 -7.57
N SER A 467 12.48 -1.54 -8.68
CA SER A 467 13.27 -1.44 -9.89
C SER A 467 14.27 -0.30 -9.76
N ASN A 468 15.51 -0.59 -10.10
CA ASN A 468 16.55 0.42 -10.24
C ASN A 468 16.67 0.86 -11.73
N SER A 469 15.79 0.36 -12.60
CA SER A 469 15.83 0.65 -14.01
C SER A 469 14.74 1.61 -14.42
N ARG A 470 15.11 2.80 -14.83
CA ARG A 470 14.23 3.80 -15.41
C ARG A 470 13.54 3.31 -16.70
N LYS A 471 14.14 2.39 -17.42
CA LYS A 471 13.68 1.92 -18.73
C LYS A 471 12.19 1.58 -18.77
N TYR A 472 11.61 1.28 -17.63
CA TYR A 472 10.24 0.84 -17.47
C TYR A 472 9.34 1.83 -16.71
N LEU A 473 9.90 2.96 -16.27
CA LEU A 473 9.17 3.93 -15.49
C LEU A 473 8.28 4.78 -16.39
N MET A 474 7.09 5.10 -15.91
CA MET A 474 6.16 6.09 -16.48
C MET A 474 5.73 5.86 -17.94
N SER A 475 5.75 4.61 -18.41
CA SER A 475 5.36 4.29 -19.79
C SER A 475 3.93 4.69 -20.15
N GLY A 476 3.01 4.67 -19.19
CA GLY A 476 1.60 5.06 -19.38
C GLY A 476 1.28 6.51 -19.01
N THR A 477 2.27 7.34 -18.64
CA THR A 477 2.03 8.73 -18.26
C THR A 477 2.13 9.65 -19.48
N PRO A 478 1.10 10.46 -19.78
CA PRO A 478 1.15 11.49 -20.84
C PRO A 478 2.30 12.47 -20.57
N ARG A 479 3.08 12.78 -21.63
CA ARG A 479 4.25 13.63 -21.51
C ARG A 479 4.65 14.23 -22.83
N VAL A 480 5.43 15.30 -22.76
CA VAL A 480 6.20 15.83 -23.89
C VAL A 480 7.61 15.27 -23.79
N GLU A 481 8.09 14.73 -24.89
CA GLU A 481 9.37 14.03 -24.94
C GLU A 481 10.14 14.37 -26.22
N MET A 482 11.44 14.53 -26.11
CA MET A 482 12.34 14.70 -27.24
C MET A 482 13.55 13.78 -27.10
N VAL A 483 13.98 13.20 -28.21
CA VAL A 483 15.21 12.41 -28.27
C VAL A 483 16.28 13.19 -29.03
N GLN A 484 17.41 13.45 -28.39
CA GLN A 484 18.54 14.10 -29.00
C GLN A 484 19.84 13.32 -28.68
N TYR A 485 20.56 12.92 -29.71
CA TYR A 485 21.82 12.13 -29.59
C TYR A 485 21.71 10.89 -28.70
N GLY A 486 20.54 10.22 -28.73
CA GLY A 486 20.29 9.03 -27.93
C GLY A 486 19.87 9.31 -26.48
N THR A 487 19.85 10.55 -26.04
CA THR A 487 19.36 10.97 -24.74
C THR A 487 17.89 11.36 -24.84
N ILE A 488 17.08 10.87 -23.90
CA ILE A 488 15.66 11.21 -23.78
C ILE A 488 15.53 12.38 -22.82
N TYR A 489 14.85 13.41 -23.27
CA TYR A 489 14.48 14.59 -22.49
C TYR A 489 12.96 14.61 -22.32
N SER A 490 12.47 14.77 -21.10
CA SER A 490 11.06 14.72 -20.79
C SER A 490 10.67 15.78 -19.76
N ASN A 491 9.43 16.29 -19.84
CA ASN A 491 8.89 17.14 -18.79
C ASN A 491 8.67 16.37 -17.49
N LEU A 492 8.46 15.04 -17.54
CA LEU A 492 8.22 14.23 -16.33
C LEU A 492 9.37 14.26 -15.33
N ASP A 493 10.54 14.67 -15.76
CA ASP A 493 11.74 14.72 -14.91
C ASP A 493 12.07 16.15 -14.43
N ASP A 494 11.27 17.15 -14.83
CA ASP A 494 11.48 18.54 -14.43
C ASP A 494 11.01 18.79 -13.00
N LEU A 495 11.94 19.15 -12.13
CA LEU A 495 11.71 19.56 -10.74
C LEU A 495 11.35 21.05 -10.62
N ASP A 496 11.44 21.81 -11.71
CA ASP A 496 11.23 23.26 -11.74
C ASP A 496 9.96 23.63 -12.52
N THR A 497 8.86 23.02 -12.12
CA THR A 497 7.58 23.20 -12.81
C THR A 497 6.73 24.23 -12.09
N ASP A 498 6.12 25.14 -12.86
CA ASP A 498 5.08 26.03 -12.40
C ASP A 498 3.71 25.58 -12.90
N ILE A 499 2.75 25.45 -12.00
CA ILE A 499 1.38 25.02 -12.30
C ILE A 499 0.42 26.05 -11.75
N THR A 500 -0.37 26.63 -12.65
CA THR A 500 -1.48 27.51 -12.27
C THR A 500 -2.81 26.88 -12.63
N TYR A 501 -3.80 27.10 -11.80
CA TYR A 501 -5.16 26.62 -11.99
C TYR A 501 -6.12 27.79 -12.02
N THR A 502 -7.02 27.78 -13.01
CA THR A 502 -8.12 28.72 -13.11
C THR A 502 -9.42 28.00 -13.43
N LYS A 503 -10.53 28.53 -12.93
CA LYS A 503 -11.87 28.03 -13.29
C LYS A 503 -12.58 29.07 -14.10
N GLU A 504 -13.04 28.69 -15.29
CA GLU A 504 -13.86 29.52 -16.16
C GLU A 504 -15.19 28.81 -16.46
N LYS A 505 -16.29 29.31 -15.87
CA LYS A 505 -17.60 28.66 -15.93
C LYS A 505 -17.52 27.19 -15.48
N ASP A 506 -17.71 26.25 -16.41
CA ASP A 506 -17.68 24.80 -16.19
C ASP A 506 -16.37 24.16 -16.65
N THR A 507 -15.34 24.96 -16.94
CA THR A 507 -14.05 24.49 -17.42
C THR A 507 -12.99 24.69 -16.35
N HIS A 508 -12.23 23.65 -16.09
CA HIS A 508 -11.05 23.67 -15.23
C HIS A 508 -9.80 23.73 -16.09
N ASN A 509 -9.07 24.84 -16.01
CA ASN A 509 -7.86 25.06 -16.80
C ASN A 509 -6.63 24.90 -15.91
N PHE A 510 -5.72 24.02 -16.31
CA PHE A 510 -4.40 23.88 -15.74
C PHE A 510 -3.37 24.35 -16.76
N HIS A 511 -2.66 25.40 -16.41
CA HIS A 511 -1.54 25.89 -17.20
C HIS A 511 -0.23 25.44 -16.56
N VAL A 512 0.57 24.69 -17.31
CA VAL A 512 1.82 24.11 -16.84
C VAL A 512 2.99 24.66 -17.63
N ASN A 513 3.91 25.32 -16.96
CA ASN A 513 5.20 25.74 -17.50
C ASN A 513 6.28 24.78 -16.97
N THR A 514 6.96 24.11 -17.87
CA THR A 514 7.95 23.08 -17.56
C THR A 514 9.06 23.09 -18.62
N HIS A 515 10.09 22.28 -18.41
CA HIS A 515 11.19 22.13 -19.34
C HIS A 515 11.40 20.65 -19.69
N LEU A 516 11.93 20.41 -20.86
CA LEU A 516 12.44 19.08 -21.19
C LEU A 516 13.82 18.92 -20.55
N VAL A 517 13.95 17.96 -19.68
CA VAL A 517 15.20 17.64 -18.98
C VAL A 517 15.55 16.17 -19.16
N ASP A 518 16.86 15.90 -19.10
CA ASP A 518 17.35 14.53 -19.02
C ASP A 518 17.30 14.07 -17.56
N ILE A 519 16.88 12.85 -17.35
CA ILE A 519 16.66 12.31 -16.01
C ILE A 519 17.91 12.22 -15.17
N ASP A 520 19.03 11.86 -15.81
CA ASP A 520 20.24 11.54 -15.07
C ASP A 520 20.90 12.82 -14.55
N GLN A 521 20.80 13.87 -15.32
CA GLN A 521 21.42 15.16 -15.01
C GLN A 521 20.43 16.24 -14.60
N GLN A 522 19.15 16.05 -14.92
CA GLN A 522 18.10 17.06 -14.69
C GLN A 522 18.46 18.44 -15.26
N THR A 523 19.20 18.43 -16.34
CA THR A 523 19.64 19.64 -17.05
C THR A 523 18.67 19.94 -18.18
N PRO A 524 18.17 21.18 -18.26
CA PRO A 524 17.47 21.61 -19.46
C PRO A 524 18.35 21.46 -20.69
N ILE A 525 17.75 21.14 -21.83
CA ILE A 525 18.47 21.15 -23.10
C ILE A 525 19.06 22.53 -23.30
N GLN A 526 20.32 22.60 -23.82
CA GLN A 526 20.93 23.87 -24.18
C GLN A 526 20.02 24.60 -25.17
N GLY A 527 19.45 25.74 -24.73
CA GLY A 527 18.45 26.48 -25.49
C GLY A 527 17.01 26.23 -25.02
N SER A 528 16.83 25.66 -23.82
CA SER A 528 15.56 25.26 -23.13
C SER A 528 14.33 25.43 -24.01
N ILE A 529 13.71 24.33 -24.43
CA ILE A 529 12.41 24.36 -25.06
C ILE A 529 11.40 24.44 -23.92
N PRO A 530 10.83 25.64 -23.65
CA PRO A 530 9.74 25.75 -22.70
C PRO A 530 8.56 24.98 -23.26
N VAL A 531 7.94 24.16 -22.46
CA VAL A 531 6.70 23.46 -22.77
C VAL A 531 5.60 24.11 -21.97
N SER A 532 4.61 24.67 -22.68
CA SER A 532 3.36 25.12 -22.09
C SER A 532 2.28 24.12 -22.48
N MET A 533 1.51 23.67 -21.50
CA MET A 533 0.40 22.74 -21.67
C MET A 533 -0.85 23.37 -21.01
N ASP A 534 -1.91 23.44 -21.78
CA ASP A 534 -3.23 23.92 -21.33
C ASP A 534 -4.23 22.77 -21.31
#